data_dc8db2b135ebea86ea40a42ad0e0c75f
#
_entry.id   dc8db2b135ebea86ea40a42ad0e0c75f
#
_cell.length_a   1.000
_cell.length_b   1.000
_cell.length_c   1.000
_cell.angle_alpha   90.00
_cell.angle_beta   90.00
_cell.angle_gamma   90.00
#
_symmetry.space_group_name_H-M   'P 1'
#
loop_
_entity.id
_entity.type
_entity.pdbx_description
1 polymer ?
#
loop_
_entity_poly.entity_id
_entity_poly.type
_entity_poly.pdbx_seq_one_letter_code
_entity_poly.pdbx_strand_id
1 'polypeptide(L)'
;SVSFGSASFTNATGAVAIGPNASSTGSNAIAIGTNTTATCANSFVLGAGAVADGVGAGAIGYLANTQGVDAMAVGVKACALGNNSMALGTTACSTGVDSIAIGFSACSSNTNSASIGTNATANGINSMAFGANSRASGTNSTAIGAQSFADQTNSFVIGPNTSACGANAGAIG
;
A
#
# COMPACT_ATOMS: atom_id res chain seq x y z
N SER A 1 11.67 -26.94 3.93
CA SER A 1 11.83 -25.92 2.88
C SER A 1 11.80 -26.55 1.49
N VAL A 2 11.32 -25.80 0.51
CA VAL A 2 11.27 -26.20 -0.91
C VAL A 2 11.93 -25.11 -1.75
N SER A 3 12.90 -25.51 -2.61
CA SER A 3 13.58 -24.58 -3.52
C SER A 3 13.53 -25.17 -4.93
N PHE A 4 12.97 -24.44 -5.89
CA PHE A 4 12.83 -24.88 -7.28
C PHE A 4 13.12 -23.74 -8.26
N GLY A 5 14.20 -23.84 -9.01
CA GLY A 5 14.66 -22.86 -9.99
C GLY A 5 16.17 -22.62 -9.91
N SER A 6 16.74 -22.05 -10.98
CA SER A 6 18.17 -21.69 -11.00
C SER A 6 18.46 -20.65 -9.93
N ALA A 7 19.44 -20.93 -9.05
CA ALA A 7 19.83 -20.08 -7.92
C ALA A 7 18.67 -19.71 -6.96
N SER A 8 17.59 -20.52 -6.91
CA SER A 8 16.58 -20.36 -5.88
C SER A 8 17.13 -20.75 -4.52
N PHE A 9 16.73 -20.03 -3.46
CA PHE A 9 17.32 -20.17 -2.13
C PHE A 9 16.29 -20.19 -1.00
N THR A 10 16.42 -21.16 -0.10
CA THR A 10 15.66 -21.24 1.16
C THR A 10 16.57 -21.71 2.29
N ASN A 11 16.52 -21.07 3.46
CA ASN A 11 17.27 -21.51 4.63
C ASN A 11 16.45 -21.60 5.93
N ALA A 12 15.14 -21.38 5.86
CA ALA A 12 14.26 -21.40 7.02
C ALA A 12 13.25 -22.55 6.99
N THR A 13 12.70 -22.89 8.17
CA THR A 13 11.66 -23.91 8.32
C THR A 13 10.40 -23.51 7.57
N GLY A 14 9.84 -24.44 6.78
CA GLY A 14 8.61 -24.18 6.03
C GLY A 14 8.76 -23.23 4.83
N ALA A 15 9.95 -22.69 4.57
CA ALA A 15 10.16 -21.74 3.47
C ALA A 15 10.01 -22.39 2.09
N VAL A 16 9.44 -21.65 1.14
CA VAL A 16 9.26 -22.05 -0.26
C VAL A 16 9.80 -20.97 -1.20
N ALA A 17 10.71 -21.35 -2.11
CA ALA A 17 11.23 -20.46 -3.17
C ALA A 17 11.07 -21.13 -4.54
N ILE A 18 10.28 -20.54 -5.42
CA ILE A 18 10.01 -21.07 -6.77
C ILE A 18 10.28 -20.00 -7.81
N GLY A 19 11.25 -20.24 -8.66
CA GLY A 19 11.64 -19.35 -9.75
C GLY A 19 13.14 -19.03 -9.75
N PRO A 20 13.70 -18.57 -10.87
CA PRO A 20 15.10 -18.16 -10.94
C PRO A 20 15.39 -17.03 -9.95
N ASN A 21 16.45 -17.19 -9.14
CA ASN A 21 16.87 -16.27 -8.08
C ASN A 21 15.76 -15.94 -7.05
N ALA A 22 14.75 -16.79 -6.88
CA ALA A 22 13.77 -16.63 -5.81
C ALA A 22 14.44 -16.89 -4.46
N SER A 23 14.25 -16.00 -3.48
CA SER A 23 14.83 -16.08 -2.14
C SER A 23 13.75 -16.06 -1.07
N SER A 24 13.67 -17.11 -0.25
CA SER A 24 12.75 -17.21 0.89
C SER A 24 13.53 -17.58 2.14
N THR A 25 13.77 -16.59 3.00
CA THR A 25 14.63 -16.75 4.19
C THR A 25 13.86 -16.63 5.51
N GLY A 26 12.62 -16.20 5.49
CA GLY A 26 11.74 -16.19 6.65
C GLY A 26 11.13 -17.57 6.95
N SER A 27 10.87 -17.88 8.21
CA SER A 27 10.11 -19.09 8.58
C SER A 27 8.70 -19.05 7.99
N ASN A 28 8.29 -20.13 7.32
CA ASN A 28 7.02 -20.25 6.60
C ASN A 28 6.82 -19.18 5.50
N ALA A 29 7.91 -18.55 5.05
CA ALA A 29 7.83 -17.57 3.97
C ALA A 29 7.70 -18.23 2.60
N ILE A 30 7.05 -17.55 1.66
CA ILE A 30 6.81 -18.04 0.29
C ILE A 30 7.30 -17.00 -0.71
N ALA A 31 8.22 -17.35 -1.62
CA ALA A 31 8.69 -16.53 -2.71
C ALA A 31 8.49 -17.23 -4.05
N ILE A 32 7.56 -16.74 -4.88
CA ILE A 32 7.23 -17.32 -6.19
C ILE A 32 7.40 -16.28 -7.30
N GLY A 33 8.34 -16.51 -8.19
CA GLY A 33 8.65 -15.65 -9.33
C GLY A 33 10.16 -15.41 -9.47
N THR A 34 10.56 -14.83 -10.59
CA THR A 34 11.97 -14.49 -10.86
C THR A 34 12.41 -13.30 -9.99
N ASN A 35 13.58 -13.41 -9.34
CA ASN A 35 14.13 -12.35 -8.48
C ASN A 35 13.19 -11.91 -7.35
N THR A 36 12.38 -12.79 -6.81
CA THR A 36 11.50 -12.52 -5.66
C THR A 36 12.23 -12.66 -4.33
N THR A 37 11.83 -11.87 -3.33
CA THR A 37 12.46 -11.90 -2.01
C THR A 37 11.40 -11.88 -0.89
N ALA A 38 11.40 -12.90 -0.02
CA ALA A 38 10.57 -13.01 1.18
C ALA A 38 11.50 -13.25 2.39
N THR A 39 11.80 -12.20 3.16
CA THR A 39 12.83 -12.25 4.20
C THR A 39 12.30 -12.54 5.59
N CYS A 40 11.08 -12.12 5.90
CA CYS A 40 10.52 -12.22 7.23
C CYS A 40 9.57 -13.41 7.40
N ALA A 41 9.32 -13.78 8.66
CA ALA A 41 8.42 -14.89 8.96
C ALA A 41 6.99 -14.65 8.44
N ASN A 42 6.38 -15.69 7.90
CA ASN A 42 5.03 -15.69 7.34
C ASN A 42 4.82 -14.70 6.19
N SER A 43 5.89 -14.13 5.63
CA SER A 43 5.77 -13.26 4.46
C SER A 43 5.51 -14.06 3.18
N PHE A 44 4.80 -13.45 2.22
CA PHE A 44 4.60 -14.12 0.93
C PHE A 44 4.76 -13.16 -0.25
N VAL A 45 5.33 -13.70 -1.32
CA VAL A 45 5.61 -12.93 -2.55
C VAL A 45 5.15 -13.71 -3.76
N LEU A 46 4.42 -13.05 -4.65
CA LEU A 46 4.01 -13.60 -5.92
C LEU A 46 4.17 -12.56 -7.04
N GLY A 47 5.17 -12.72 -7.88
CA GLY A 47 5.42 -11.82 -9.01
C GLY A 47 6.91 -11.49 -9.19
N ALA A 48 7.35 -11.30 -10.42
CA ALA A 48 8.76 -11.06 -10.70
C ALA A 48 9.24 -9.74 -10.05
N GLY A 49 10.39 -9.80 -9.37
CA GLY A 49 11.01 -8.66 -8.69
C GLY A 49 10.24 -8.15 -7.48
N ALA A 50 9.20 -8.85 -7.02
CA ALA A 50 8.46 -8.43 -5.83
C ALA A 50 9.23 -8.75 -4.53
N VAL A 51 8.99 -7.95 -3.49
CA VAL A 51 9.71 -8.02 -2.20
C VAL A 51 8.73 -7.91 -1.04
N ALA A 52 8.88 -8.78 -0.04
CA ALA A 52 8.18 -8.70 1.24
C ALA A 52 9.18 -8.83 2.40
N ASP A 53 9.45 -7.70 3.05
CA ASP A 53 10.43 -7.58 4.14
C ASP A 53 9.78 -7.38 5.53
N GLY A 54 8.46 -7.28 5.61
CA GLY A 54 7.75 -7.25 6.89
C GLY A 54 7.30 -8.64 7.36
N VAL A 55 7.20 -8.87 8.67
CA VAL A 55 6.56 -10.07 9.22
C VAL A 55 5.09 -10.10 8.81
N GLY A 56 4.60 -11.23 8.31
CA GLY A 56 3.22 -11.35 7.83
C GLY A 56 2.93 -10.59 6.54
N ALA A 57 3.91 -9.88 5.97
CA ALA A 57 3.70 -9.02 4.79
C ALA A 57 3.45 -9.82 3.51
N GLY A 58 2.61 -9.27 2.63
CA GLY A 58 2.30 -9.86 1.34
C GLY A 58 2.53 -8.94 0.15
N ALA A 59 3.26 -9.40 -0.88
CA ALA A 59 3.50 -8.64 -2.10
C ALA A 59 3.07 -9.44 -3.34
N ILE A 60 2.06 -8.97 -4.05
CA ILE A 60 1.51 -9.62 -5.25
C ILE A 60 1.59 -8.66 -6.43
N GLY A 61 2.36 -9.01 -7.43
CA GLY A 61 2.50 -8.24 -8.66
C GLY A 61 3.94 -7.96 -9.04
N TYR A 62 4.16 -7.56 -10.27
CA TYR A 62 5.49 -7.20 -10.77
C TYR A 62 6.04 -6.01 -9.98
N LEU A 63 7.21 -6.17 -9.34
CA LEU A 63 7.87 -5.16 -8.50
C LEU A 63 6.99 -4.63 -7.34
N ALA A 64 6.01 -5.39 -6.86
CA ALA A 64 5.28 -5.04 -5.64
C ALA A 64 6.23 -5.07 -4.43
N ASN A 65 6.09 -4.13 -3.50
CA ASN A 65 7.00 -3.98 -2.36
C ASN A 65 6.24 -3.78 -1.05
N THR A 66 6.55 -4.60 -0.05
CA THR A 66 6.02 -4.45 1.32
C THR A 66 7.14 -4.49 2.34
N GLN A 67 7.16 -3.53 3.27
CA GLN A 67 8.12 -3.47 4.36
C GLN A 67 7.46 -3.44 5.74
N GLY A 68 6.24 -2.95 5.83
CA GLY A 68 5.50 -2.91 7.09
C GLY A 68 5.11 -4.31 7.59
N VAL A 69 5.04 -4.47 8.92
CA VAL A 69 4.46 -5.66 9.55
C VAL A 69 2.99 -5.77 9.14
N ASP A 70 2.55 -6.96 8.75
CA ASP A 70 1.18 -7.26 8.30
C ASP A 70 0.69 -6.34 7.16
N ALA A 71 1.65 -5.80 6.36
CA ALA A 71 1.33 -4.95 5.21
C ALA A 71 1.02 -5.77 3.95
N MET A 72 0.16 -5.23 3.09
CA MET A 72 -0.25 -5.88 1.85
C MET A 72 -0.12 -4.95 0.64
N ALA A 73 0.65 -5.35 -0.38
CA ALA A 73 0.73 -4.67 -1.67
C ALA A 73 0.25 -5.58 -2.80
N VAL A 74 -0.78 -5.17 -3.54
CA VAL A 74 -1.34 -5.92 -4.66
C VAL A 74 -1.44 -5.04 -5.88
N GLY A 75 -0.66 -5.34 -6.89
CA GLY A 75 -0.61 -4.60 -8.15
C GLY A 75 0.82 -4.39 -8.66
N VAL A 76 0.94 -4.01 -9.92
CA VAL A 76 2.25 -3.67 -10.50
C VAL A 76 2.84 -2.46 -9.79
N LYS A 77 4.03 -2.60 -9.20
CA LYS A 77 4.70 -1.55 -8.42
C LYS A 77 3.86 -0.99 -7.26
N ALA A 78 2.91 -1.76 -6.74
CA ALA A 78 2.20 -1.38 -5.51
C ALA A 78 3.19 -1.36 -4.34
N CYS A 79 3.01 -0.43 -3.40
CA CYS A 79 3.95 -0.18 -2.32
C CYS A 79 3.22 -0.01 -0.97
N ALA A 80 3.47 -0.90 -0.01
CA ALA A 80 2.89 -0.84 1.34
C ALA A 80 4.02 -0.87 2.37
N LEU A 81 4.40 0.30 2.89
CA LEU A 81 5.57 0.46 3.76
C LEU A 81 5.23 0.65 5.23
N GLY A 82 4.05 1.17 5.54
CA GLY A 82 3.59 1.32 6.91
C GLY A 82 3.16 -0.03 7.51
N ASN A 83 3.27 -0.19 8.83
CA ASN A 83 2.69 -1.34 9.51
C ASN A 83 1.16 -1.35 9.31
N ASN A 84 0.58 -2.54 9.13
CA ASN A 84 -0.84 -2.75 8.86
C ASN A 84 -1.35 -1.97 7.64
N SER A 85 -0.47 -1.56 6.71
CA SER A 85 -0.86 -0.77 5.56
C SER A 85 -1.30 -1.64 4.38
N MET A 86 -2.19 -1.10 3.54
CA MET A 86 -2.69 -1.78 2.35
C MET A 86 -2.55 -0.89 1.12
N ALA A 87 -1.91 -1.40 0.06
CA ALA A 87 -1.83 -0.76 -1.24
C ALA A 87 -2.42 -1.70 -2.31
N LEU A 88 -3.55 -1.33 -2.90
CA LEU A 88 -4.25 -2.13 -3.90
C LEU A 88 -4.44 -1.35 -5.19
N GLY A 89 -3.71 -1.69 -6.20
CA GLY A 89 -3.73 -1.06 -7.53
C GLY A 89 -2.34 -0.86 -8.11
N THR A 90 -2.26 -0.66 -9.41
CA THR A 90 -0.99 -0.33 -10.06
C THR A 90 -0.46 1.00 -9.51
N THR A 91 0.79 0.99 -9.04
CA THR A 91 1.47 2.14 -8.40
C THR A 91 0.75 2.73 -7.18
N ALA A 92 -0.22 2.03 -6.59
CA ALA A 92 -0.80 2.43 -5.31
C ALA A 92 0.29 2.45 -4.22
N CYS A 93 0.29 3.46 -3.35
CA CYS A 93 1.31 3.64 -2.33
C CYS A 93 0.70 3.97 -0.97
N SER A 94 0.98 3.13 0.03
CA SER A 94 0.49 3.26 1.41
C SER A 94 1.69 3.24 2.35
N THR A 95 2.11 4.41 2.84
CA THR A 95 3.32 4.55 3.67
C THR A 95 3.04 4.84 5.13
N GLY A 96 1.87 5.32 5.45
CA GLY A 96 1.45 5.55 6.83
C GLY A 96 1.13 4.25 7.58
N VAL A 97 1.27 4.27 8.90
CA VAL A 97 0.78 3.18 9.76
C VAL A 97 -0.75 3.13 9.69
N ASP A 98 -1.32 1.93 9.60
CA ASP A 98 -2.77 1.71 9.48
C ASP A 98 -3.39 2.47 8.28
N SER A 99 -2.62 2.67 7.20
CA SER A 99 -3.08 3.42 6.03
C SER A 99 -3.58 2.52 4.90
N ILE A 100 -4.49 3.03 4.08
CA ILE A 100 -5.09 2.31 2.96
C ILE A 100 -5.01 3.15 1.68
N ALA A 101 -4.45 2.57 0.61
CA ALA A 101 -4.42 3.18 -0.72
C ALA A 101 -5.02 2.22 -1.75
N ILE A 102 -6.20 2.53 -2.30
CA ILE A 102 -6.91 1.69 -3.27
C ILE A 102 -7.20 2.46 -4.55
N GLY A 103 -6.63 2.01 -5.65
CA GLY A 103 -6.80 2.61 -6.97
C GLY A 103 -5.48 2.81 -7.70
N PHE A 104 -5.55 3.10 -8.99
CA PHE A 104 -4.38 3.45 -9.78
C PHE A 104 -3.72 4.72 -9.21
N SER A 105 -2.44 4.64 -8.83
CA SER A 105 -1.69 5.76 -8.23
C SER A 105 -2.36 6.40 -7.00
N ALA A 106 -3.19 5.69 -6.27
CA ALA A 106 -3.71 6.15 -4.97
C ALA A 106 -2.57 6.27 -3.96
N CYS A 107 -2.57 7.31 -3.13
CA CYS A 107 -1.48 7.56 -2.18
C CYS A 107 -1.99 7.93 -0.79
N SER A 108 -1.59 7.15 0.23
CA SER A 108 -1.89 7.38 1.65
C SER A 108 -0.58 7.44 2.44
N SER A 109 -0.19 8.64 2.89
CA SER A 109 1.17 8.87 3.38
C SER A 109 1.29 8.95 4.89
N ASN A 110 0.22 9.17 5.61
CA ASN A 110 0.24 9.35 7.05
C ASN A 110 -0.62 8.34 7.83
N THR A 111 -0.42 8.29 9.13
CA THR A 111 -1.14 7.38 10.04
C THR A 111 -2.65 7.52 9.90
N ASN A 112 -3.34 6.38 9.84
CA ASN A 112 -4.80 6.27 9.70
C ASN A 112 -5.34 7.01 8.47
N SER A 113 -4.55 7.17 7.41
CA SER A 113 -5.01 7.82 6.19
C SER A 113 -5.63 6.80 5.22
N ALA A 114 -6.66 7.22 4.48
CA ALA A 114 -7.30 6.37 3.49
C ALA A 114 -7.52 7.11 2.17
N SER A 115 -6.97 6.58 1.08
CA SER A 115 -7.20 7.08 -0.27
C SER A 115 -7.85 6.01 -1.14
N ILE A 116 -9.02 6.29 -1.69
CA ILE A 116 -9.77 5.35 -2.52
C ILE A 116 -10.22 6.04 -3.81
N GLY A 117 -9.66 5.62 -4.91
CA GLY A 117 -9.91 6.17 -6.25
C GLY A 117 -8.63 6.38 -7.05
N THR A 118 -8.76 6.53 -8.35
CA THR A 118 -7.62 6.86 -9.23
C THR A 118 -7.00 8.19 -8.83
N ASN A 119 -5.70 8.22 -8.58
CA ASN A 119 -4.95 9.40 -8.12
C ASN A 119 -5.53 10.06 -6.85
N ALA A 120 -6.30 9.33 -6.04
CA ALA A 120 -6.75 9.83 -4.74
C ALA A 120 -5.56 10.00 -3.80
N THR A 121 -5.53 11.08 -3.01
CA THR A 121 -4.40 11.40 -2.14
C THR A 121 -4.86 11.76 -0.73
N ALA A 122 -4.43 10.99 0.27
CA ALA A 122 -4.71 11.24 1.68
C ALA A 122 -3.37 11.43 2.42
N ASN A 123 -2.96 12.69 2.61
CA ASN A 123 -1.67 13.06 3.18
C ASN A 123 -1.75 13.59 4.62
N GLY A 124 -2.92 13.84 5.14
CA GLY A 124 -3.10 14.24 6.54
C GLY A 124 -3.19 13.03 7.47
N ILE A 125 -2.84 13.19 8.74
CA ILE A 125 -3.13 12.20 9.78
C ILE A 125 -4.64 12.09 9.93
N ASN A 126 -5.19 10.87 10.01
CA ASN A 126 -6.62 10.59 10.06
C ASN A 126 -7.39 11.19 8.88
N SER A 127 -6.76 11.32 7.71
CA SER A 127 -7.40 11.93 6.54
C SER A 127 -8.05 10.88 5.64
N MET A 128 -9.11 11.28 4.92
CA MET A 128 -9.82 10.41 4.00
C MET A 128 -10.07 11.12 2.66
N ALA A 129 -9.58 10.54 1.56
CA ALA A 129 -9.81 10.99 0.19
C ALA A 129 -10.55 9.89 -0.59
N PHE A 130 -11.80 10.15 -0.95
CA PHE A 130 -12.68 9.19 -1.61
C PHE A 130 -13.23 9.73 -2.93
N GLY A 131 -12.67 9.28 -4.02
CA GLY A 131 -13.03 9.70 -5.38
C GLY A 131 -11.81 9.89 -6.28
N ALA A 132 -12.01 9.86 -7.59
CA ALA A 132 -10.91 10.10 -8.53
C ALA A 132 -10.35 11.51 -8.38
N ASN A 133 -9.02 11.65 -8.28
CA ASN A 133 -8.32 12.91 -8.07
C ASN A 133 -8.76 13.67 -6.81
N SER A 134 -9.36 13.01 -5.82
CA SER A 134 -9.70 13.63 -4.54
C SER A 134 -8.44 13.83 -3.68
N ARG A 135 -8.43 14.87 -2.83
CA ARG A 135 -7.29 15.15 -1.96
C ARG A 135 -7.72 15.60 -0.56
N ALA A 136 -7.17 14.93 0.44
CA ALA A 136 -7.34 15.25 1.85
C ALA A 136 -5.95 15.40 2.48
N SER A 137 -5.44 16.63 2.59
CA SER A 137 -4.08 16.90 3.06
C SER A 137 -4.01 17.42 4.50
N GLY A 138 -5.10 17.95 5.01
CA GLY A 138 -5.16 18.42 6.41
C GLY A 138 -5.31 17.25 7.40
N THR A 139 -4.83 17.44 8.63
CA THR A 139 -5.11 16.51 9.73
C THR A 139 -6.62 16.45 9.98
N ASN A 140 -7.15 15.25 10.15
CA ASN A 140 -8.60 15.00 10.29
C ASN A 140 -9.44 15.55 9.13
N SER A 141 -8.87 15.63 7.93
CA SER A 141 -9.61 16.14 6.77
C SER A 141 -10.31 15.01 6.02
N THR A 142 -11.45 15.33 5.41
CA THR A 142 -12.24 14.37 4.62
C THR A 142 -12.64 14.99 3.30
N ALA A 143 -12.28 14.36 2.17
CA ALA A 143 -12.66 14.76 0.82
C ALA A 143 -13.41 13.62 0.12
N ILE A 144 -14.69 13.75 -0.09
CA ILE A 144 -15.56 12.76 -0.75
C ILE A 144 -16.13 13.35 -2.03
N GLY A 145 -15.79 12.78 -3.15
CA GLY A 145 -16.21 13.20 -4.49
C GLY A 145 -15.03 13.29 -5.45
N ALA A 146 -15.29 13.16 -6.73
CA ALA A 146 -14.25 13.33 -7.75
C ALA A 146 -13.76 14.78 -7.74
N GLN A 147 -12.42 14.97 -7.74
CA GLN A 147 -11.81 16.31 -7.72
C GLN A 147 -12.24 17.17 -6.51
N SER A 148 -12.48 16.54 -5.37
CA SER A 148 -12.79 17.22 -4.10
C SER A 148 -11.49 17.49 -3.31
N PHE A 149 -11.39 18.68 -2.67
CA PHE A 149 -10.17 19.11 -1.97
C PHE A 149 -10.44 19.59 -0.54
N ALA A 150 -9.92 18.84 0.44
CA ALA A 150 -9.97 19.16 1.86
C ALA A 150 -8.53 19.28 2.38
N ASP A 151 -7.89 20.44 2.18
CA ASP A 151 -6.46 20.61 2.39
C ASP A 151 -6.06 21.15 3.76
N GLN A 152 -7.02 21.59 4.55
CA GLN A 152 -6.78 22.20 5.85
C GLN A 152 -7.22 21.30 7.02
N THR A 153 -6.65 21.54 8.21
CA THR A 153 -7.00 20.80 9.41
C THR A 153 -8.50 20.84 9.70
N ASN A 154 -9.07 19.68 10.01
CA ASN A 154 -10.50 19.48 10.28
C ASN A 154 -11.41 19.96 9.14
N SER A 155 -10.92 20.06 7.92
CA SER A 155 -11.75 20.42 6.78
C SER A 155 -12.52 19.21 6.25
N PHE A 156 -13.70 19.46 5.71
CA PHE A 156 -14.59 18.42 5.26
C PHE A 156 -15.28 18.83 3.95
N VAL A 157 -15.25 17.94 2.97
CA VAL A 157 -15.83 18.18 1.64
C VAL A 157 -16.66 16.97 1.22
N ILE A 158 -17.89 17.24 0.76
CA ILE A 158 -18.73 16.23 0.07
C ILE A 158 -19.25 16.85 -1.23
N GLY A 159 -18.96 16.21 -2.33
CA GLY A 159 -19.41 16.59 -3.68
C GLY A 159 -18.27 16.68 -4.67
N PRO A 160 -18.55 16.46 -5.96
CA PRO A 160 -17.53 16.57 -7.00
C PRO A 160 -17.13 18.05 -7.22
N ASN A 161 -15.86 18.27 -7.57
CA ASN A 161 -15.30 19.62 -7.85
C ASN A 161 -15.47 20.62 -6.70
N THR A 162 -15.62 20.15 -5.47
CA THR A 162 -15.87 20.98 -4.28
C THR A 162 -14.57 21.14 -3.47
N SER A 163 -14.37 22.31 -2.84
CA SER A 163 -13.16 22.61 -2.09
C SER A 163 -13.47 23.34 -0.77
N ALA A 164 -12.84 22.92 0.32
CA ALA A 164 -12.84 23.59 1.61
C ALA A 164 -11.46 24.21 1.86
N CYS A 165 -11.35 25.54 1.77
CA CYS A 165 -10.06 26.24 1.78
C CYS A 165 -9.61 26.72 3.18
N GLY A 166 -10.43 26.60 4.21
CA GLY A 166 -10.12 27.04 5.58
C GLY A 166 -10.02 25.87 6.58
N ALA A 167 -9.30 26.11 7.69
CA ALA A 167 -9.34 25.18 8.82
C ALA A 167 -10.76 25.14 9.41
N ASN A 168 -11.22 23.96 9.80
CA ASN A 168 -12.59 23.69 10.27
C ASN A 168 -13.69 24.07 9.25
N ALA A 169 -13.34 24.24 7.96
CA ALA A 169 -14.30 24.56 6.92
C ALA A 169 -15.00 23.31 6.40
N GLY A 170 -16.31 23.43 6.14
CA GLY A 170 -17.09 22.40 5.47
C GLY A 170 -17.63 22.93 4.13
N ALA A 171 -17.67 22.08 3.11
CA ALA A 171 -18.26 22.37 1.81
C ALA A 171 -19.05 21.16 1.31
N ILE A 172 -20.28 21.40 0.88
CA ILE A 172 -21.16 20.40 0.27
C ILE A 172 -21.65 20.98 -1.05
N GLY A 173 -21.40 20.25 -2.17
CA GLY A 173 -21.75 20.77 -3.50
C GLY A 173 -22.01 19.70 -4.55
#